data_c74321f139cbbb0f3030042b92adc528
#
_entry.id   c74321f139cbbb0f3030042b92adc528
#
_cell.length_a   1.000
_cell.length_b   1.000
_cell.length_c   1.000
_cell.angle_alpha   90.00
_cell.angle_beta   90.00
_cell.angle_gamma   90.00
#
_symmetry.space_group_name_H-M   'P 1'
#
loop_
_entity.id
_entity.type
_entity.pdbx_description
1 polymer ?
#
loop_
_entity_poly.entity_id
_entity_poly.type
_entity_poly.pdbx_seq_one_letter_code
_entity_poly.pdbx_strand_id
1 'polypeptide(L)'
;YIIALDKKSIHAIPNHTVVDEKSDIYSVGATFYHLITGHKLERRRSGREYEELQEHVSEGLASVIMKAIVLERDKRYANAYEMYQAFQNICKKDKRYQRLLTRERAIRAGLILLLGISIAGTGYGIHEVKLERLEKYNNLVEKQVIYREAGKYGKERKVYKSAIKVFPDKLESYYQNAYTLYDEEKYEKCIDFVEYDVLQNEKADIIDERMGDLYYLEAESYFQLEDYKNSVDIFEKAFQFGAK
;
A
#
# COMPACT_ATOMS: atom_id res chain seq x y z
N TYR A 1 26.17 -28.35 42.95
CA TYR A 1 27.22 -28.56 44.00
C TYR A 1 26.75 -27.90 45.28
N ILE A 2 26.21 -28.68 46.20
CA ILE A 2 25.95 -28.29 47.57
C ILE A 2 27.35 -28.14 48.20
N ILE A 3 27.75 -26.91 48.49
CA ILE A 3 28.94 -26.67 49.29
C ILE A 3 28.62 -27.23 50.69
N ALA A 4 29.20 -28.37 51.04
CA ALA A 4 29.15 -28.88 52.38
C ALA A 4 29.85 -27.85 53.31
N LEU A 5 29.06 -27.10 54.03
CA LEU A 5 29.56 -26.24 55.08
C LEU A 5 30.11 -27.13 56.18
N ASP A 6 31.43 -27.04 56.42
CA ASP A 6 32.10 -27.74 57.49
C ASP A 6 31.41 -27.41 58.82
N LYS A 7 31.04 -28.43 59.60
CA LYS A 7 30.35 -28.33 60.88
C LYS A 7 31.02 -27.36 61.86
N LYS A 8 32.32 -27.10 61.74
CA LYS A 8 33.07 -26.13 62.55
C LYS A 8 32.77 -24.66 62.23
N SER A 9 32.21 -24.34 61.07
CA SER A 9 31.85 -23.00 60.68
C SER A 9 30.47 -22.53 61.18
N ILE A 10 29.68 -23.46 61.70
CA ILE A 10 28.28 -23.17 62.11
C ILE A 10 28.22 -22.42 63.45
N HIS A 11 29.27 -22.49 64.30
CA HIS A 11 29.28 -21.79 65.58
C HIS A 11 29.68 -20.31 65.53
N ALA A 12 29.99 -19.76 64.38
CA ALA A 12 30.39 -18.38 64.23
C ALA A 12 29.38 -17.51 63.50
N ILE A 13 28.18 -17.99 63.20
CA ILE A 13 27.10 -17.21 62.58
C ILE A 13 26.32 -16.51 63.72
N PRO A 14 26.31 -15.18 63.82
CA PRO A 14 25.45 -14.48 64.78
C PRO A 14 24.02 -14.90 64.58
N ASN A 15 23.30 -15.19 65.70
CA ASN A 15 21.97 -15.80 65.76
C ASN A 15 20.80 -15.02 65.09
N HIS A 16 21.09 -14.13 64.12
CA HIS A 16 20.10 -13.28 63.43
C HIS A 16 20.30 -13.14 61.92
N THR A 17 20.99 -14.07 61.24
CA THR A 17 20.94 -14.06 59.76
C THR A 17 19.67 -14.78 59.31
N VAL A 18 18.62 -14.06 59.15
CA VAL A 18 17.39 -14.54 58.46
C VAL A 18 17.78 -14.89 57.04
N VAL A 19 17.82 -16.20 56.75
CA VAL A 19 17.96 -16.73 55.37
C VAL A 19 16.61 -16.53 54.73
N ASP A 20 16.49 -15.66 53.76
CA ASP A 20 15.29 -15.38 53.02
C ASP A 20 15.57 -15.30 51.51
N GLU A 21 14.53 -15.04 50.72
CA GLU A 21 14.63 -14.90 49.26
C GLU A 21 15.72 -13.91 48.80
N LYS A 22 15.97 -12.85 49.55
CA LYS A 22 17.05 -11.86 49.24
C LYS A 22 18.46 -12.45 49.40
N SER A 23 18.61 -13.50 50.23
CA SER A 23 19.90 -14.23 50.35
C SER A 23 20.13 -15.13 49.13
N ASP A 24 19.08 -15.76 48.62
CA ASP A 24 19.12 -16.57 47.42
C ASP A 24 19.43 -15.72 46.19
N ILE A 25 18.80 -14.53 46.08
CA ILE A 25 19.06 -13.55 45.01
C ILE A 25 20.53 -13.15 44.99
N TYR A 26 21.13 -12.89 46.18
CA TYR A 26 22.55 -12.61 46.26
C TYR A 26 23.42 -13.77 45.79
N SER A 27 23.09 -14.99 46.19
CA SER A 27 23.82 -16.22 45.81
C SER A 27 23.75 -16.42 44.29
N VAL A 28 22.60 -16.23 43.69
CA VAL A 28 22.42 -16.29 42.23
C VAL A 28 23.24 -15.22 41.54
N GLY A 29 23.16 -13.97 42.01
CA GLY A 29 23.93 -12.86 41.45
C GLY A 29 25.44 -13.12 41.55
N ALA A 30 25.95 -13.61 42.70
CA ALA A 30 27.35 -13.94 42.89
C ALA A 30 27.81 -15.10 41.99
N THR A 31 26.93 -16.06 41.73
CA THR A 31 27.18 -17.17 40.78
C THR A 31 27.30 -16.62 39.35
N PHE A 32 26.38 -15.75 38.90
CA PHE A 32 26.48 -15.11 37.59
C PHE A 32 27.74 -14.27 37.45
N TYR A 33 28.09 -13.47 38.49
CA TYR A 33 29.34 -12.71 38.48
C TYR A 33 30.54 -13.63 38.26
N HIS A 34 30.64 -14.73 39.03
CA HIS A 34 31.75 -15.67 38.92
C HIS A 34 31.78 -16.37 37.53
N LEU A 35 30.63 -16.77 37.00
CA LEU A 35 30.58 -17.45 35.71
C LEU A 35 31.00 -16.51 34.54
N ILE A 36 30.73 -15.22 34.68
CA ILE A 36 31.01 -14.23 33.63
C ILE A 36 32.46 -13.72 33.72
N THR A 37 32.92 -13.38 34.92
CA THR A 37 34.27 -12.78 35.12
C THR A 37 35.36 -13.82 35.38
N GLY A 38 35.00 -15.03 35.78
CA GLY A 38 35.94 -16.05 36.27
C GLY A 38 36.44 -15.78 37.70
N HIS A 39 36.09 -14.65 38.32
CA HIS A 39 36.54 -14.25 39.63
C HIS A 39 35.48 -14.51 40.70
N LYS A 40 35.91 -14.91 41.88
CA LYS A 40 35.03 -15.02 43.04
C LYS A 40 34.74 -13.61 43.61
N LEU A 41 33.47 -13.38 43.93
CA LEU A 41 33.04 -12.16 44.55
C LEU A 41 33.65 -12.05 45.98
N GLU A 42 34.53 -11.10 46.20
CA GLU A 42 35.18 -10.90 47.49
C GLU A 42 34.23 -10.24 48.50
N ARG A 43 34.42 -10.56 49.80
CA ARG A 43 33.69 -9.86 50.90
C ARG A 43 34.00 -8.38 50.93
N ARG A 44 35.23 -8.01 50.65
CA ARG A 44 35.67 -6.62 50.56
C ARG A 44 35.63 -6.19 49.11
N ARG A 45 34.64 -5.39 48.77
CA ARG A 45 34.40 -4.96 47.37
C ARG A 45 35.57 -4.08 46.89
N SER A 46 36.05 -4.35 45.70
CA SER A 46 37.07 -3.54 45.02
C SER A 46 36.53 -2.24 44.46
N GLY A 47 35.22 -2.19 44.21
CA GLY A 47 34.55 -1.11 43.52
C GLY A 47 34.61 -1.24 41.97
N ARG A 48 35.29 -2.25 41.45
CA ARG A 48 35.46 -2.48 40.00
C ARG A 48 34.53 -3.56 39.41
N GLU A 49 33.72 -4.16 40.26
CA GLU A 49 32.89 -5.30 39.88
C GLU A 49 31.96 -4.96 38.72
N TYR A 50 31.50 -3.71 38.60
CA TYR A 50 30.66 -3.27 37.48
C TYR A 50 31.47 -3.18 36.18
N GLU A 51 32.67 -2.63 36.22
CA GLU A 51 33.58 -2.49 35.08
C GLU A 51 33.99 -3.88 34.57
N GLU A 52 34.37 -4.79 35.47
CA GLU A 52 34.70 -6.17 35.12
C GLU A 52 33.52 -6.91 34.40
N LEU A 53 32.30 -6.70 34.87
CA LEU A 53 31.11 -7.24 34.17
C LEU A 53 30.91 -6.61 32.79
N GLN A 54 31.13 -5.29 32.67
CA GLN A 54 30.91 -4.61 31.38
C GLN A 54 31.92 -5.03 30.29
N GLU A 55 33.09 -5.54 30.65
CA GLU A 55 34.05 -6.11 29.69
C GLU A 55 33.48 -7.34 28.97
N HIS A 56 32.59 -8.08 29.62
CA HIS A 56 32.09 -9.38 29.13
C HIS A 56 30.63 -9.36 28.73
N VAL A 57 29.79 -8.48 29.29
CA VAL A 57 28.35 -8.47 29.09
C VAL A 57 27.80 -7.05 28.82
N SER A 58 26.53 -6.99 28.38
CA SER A 58 25.86 -5.70 28.14
C SER A 58 25.64 -4.92 29.44
N GLU A 59 25.57 -3.57 29.31
CA GLU A 59 25.30 -2.64 30.45
C GLU A 59 24.02 -3.06 31.22
N GLY A 60 22.98 -3.54 30.47
CA GLY A 60 21.74 -3.99 31.07
C GLY A 60 21.92 -5.22 31.95
N LEU A 61 22.68 -6.23 31.48
CA LEU A 61 22.94 -7.45 32.23
C LEU A 61 23.84 -7.17 33.43
N ALA A 62 24.92 -6.38 33.25
CA ALA A 62 25.78 -5.95 34.32
C ALA A 62 24.98 -5.26 35.46
N SER A 63 24.07 -4.36 35.12
CA SER A 63 23.20 -3.65 36.07
C SER A 63 22.29 -4.60 36.86
N VAL A 64 21.73 -5.64 36.20
CA VAL A 64 20.88 -6.63 36.89
C VAL A 64 21.69 -7.44 37.89
N ILE A 65 22.90 -7.89 37.50
CA ILE A 65 23.77 -8.66 38.38
C ILE A 65 24.24 -7.79 39.55
N MET A 66 24.67 -6.55 39.30
CA MET A 66 25.12 -5.63 40.33
C MET A 66 24.03 -5.36 41.38
N LYS A 67 22.75 -5.17 40.94
CA LYS A 67 21.66 -4.99 41.90
C LYS A 67 21.42 -6.23 42.74
N ALA A 68 21.61 -7.43 42.21
CA ALA A 68 21.47 -8.68 42.96
C ALA A 68 22.55 -8.84 44.04
N ILE A 69 23.80 -8.40 43.77
CA ILE A 69 24.94 -8.57 44.65
C ILE A 69 25.23 -7.37 45.58
N VAL A 70 24.36 -6.38 45.63
CA VAL A 70 24.52 -5.24 46.56
C VAL A 70 24.62 -5.78 47.99
N LEU A 71 25.56 -5.17 48.78
CA LEU A 71 25.78 -5.58 50.19
C LEU A 71 24.54 -5.31 51.05
N GLU A 72 23.91 -4.15 50.83
CA GLU A 72 22.72 -3.75 51.56
C GLU A 72 21.50 -4.54 51.03
N ARG A 73 20.99 -5.37 51.92
CA ARG A 73 19.92 -6.34 51.61
C ARG A 73 18.66 -5.68 51.03
N ASP A 74 18.31 -4.51 51.55
CA ASP A 74 17.07 -3.83 51.16
C ASP A 74 17.15 -3.16 49.77
N LYS A 75 18.35 -2.99 49.24
CA LYS A 75 18.60 -2.46 47.89
C LYS A 75 18.60 -3.57 46.81
N ARG A 76 18.54 -4.86 47.22
CA ARG A 76 18.42 -5.98 46.28
C ARG A 76 17.01 -6.05 45.74
N TYR A 77 16.76 -6.98 44.81
CA TYR A 77 15.43 -7.33 44.40
C TYR A 77 14.62 -7.88 45.59
N ALA A 78 13.34 -7.53 45.64
CA ALA A 78 12.44 -7.95 46.72
C ALA A 78 12.22 -9.47 46.69
N ASN A 79 12.12 -10.05 45.53
CA ASN A 79 11.89 -11.48 45.29
C ASN A 79 12.46 -11.94 43.93
N ALA A 80 12.48 -13.23 43.70
CA ALA A 80 12.98 -13.85 42.47
C ALA A 80 12.21 -13.38 41.23
N TYR A 81 10.92 -13.08 41.36
CA TYR A 81 10.09 -12.59 40.24
C TYR A 81 10.51 -11.17 39.79
N GLU A 82 10.80 -10.27 40.70
CA GLU A 82 11.34 -8.94 40.35
C GLU A 82 12.67 -9.04 39.60
N MET A 83 13.54 -9.95 40.06
CA MET A 83 14.83 -10.22 39.38
C MET A 83 14.58 -10.79 37.99
N TYR A 84 13.65 -11.75 37.84
CA TYR A 84 13.26 -12.31 36.55
C TYR A 84 12.72 -11.23 35.59
N GLN A 85 11.84 -10.36 36.06
CA GLN A 85 11.35 -9.23 35.25
C GLN A 85 12.48 -8.29 34.82
N ALA A 86 13.46 -8.07 35.69
CA ALA A 86 14.63 -7.26 35.35
C ALA A 86 15.42 -7.90 34.19
N PHE A 87 15.61 -9.23 34.20
CA PHE A 87 16.23 -9.98 33.11
C PHE A 87 15.41 -9.84 31.80
N GLN A 88 14.10 -10.03 31.84
CA GLN A 88 13.23 -9.89 30.69
C GLN A 88 13.27 -8.46 30.06
N ASN A 89 13.54 -7.47 30.87
CA ASN A 89 13.60 -6.07 30.44
C ASN A 89 15.01 -5.59 30.07
N ILE A 90 16.03 -6.46 30.12
CA ILE A 90 17.41 -6.09 29.74
C ILE A 90 17.46 -5.50 28.35
N CYS A 91 16.88 -6.20 27.35
CA CYS A 91 16.86 -5.76 25.97
C CYS A 91 16.18 -4.38 25.78
N LYS A 92 15.16 -4.07 26.61
CA LYS A 92 14.47 -2.78 26.54
C LYS A 92 15.31 -1.62 27.05
N LYS A 93 16.26 -1.88 27.97
CA LYS A 93 17.16 -0.88 28.57
C LYS A 93 18.49 -0.74 27.84
N ASP A 94 18.85 -1.71 26.99
CA ASP A 94 20.10 -1.70 26.25
C ASP A 94 20.07 -0.65 25.14
N LYS A 95 20.95 0.36 25.22
CA LYS A 95 21.08 1.44 24.24
C LYS A 95 21.41 0.92 22.83
N ARG A 96 22.14 -0.20 22.71
CA ARG A 96 22.46 -0.83 21.41
C ARG A 96 21.21 -1.41 20.78
N TYR A 97 20.43 -2.14 21.56
CA TYR A 97 19.16 -2.71 21.11
C TYR A 97 18.15 -1.63 20.70
N GLN A 98 18.05 -0.55 21.49
CA GLN A 98 17.18 0.59 21.15
C GLN A 98 17.59 1.26 19.83
N ARG A 99 18.89 1.41 19.58
CA ARG A 99 19.40 1.95 18.30
C ARG A 99 19.06 1.04 17.12
N LEU A 100 19.15 -0.28 17.27
CA LEU A 100 18.77 -1.24 16.24
C LEU A 100 17.26 -1.13 15.93
N LEU A 101 16.42 -1.10 16.96
CA LEU A 101 14.96 -0.95 16.78
C LEU A 101 14.59 0.36 16.10
N THR A 102 15.23 1.48 16.48
CA THR A 102 14.96 2.78 15.83
C THR A 102 15.41 2.78 14.38
N ARG A 103 16.56 2.17 14.07
CA ARG A 103 17.04 2.01 12.69
C ARG A 103 16.09 1.16 11.85
N GLU A 104 15.62 0.03 12.36
CA GLU A 104 14.63 -0.81 11.67
C GLU A 104 13.31 -0.06 11.41
N ARG A 105 12.82 0.68 12.42
CA ARG A 105 11.61 1.50 12.25
C ARG A 105 11.79 2.58 11.19
N ALA A 106 12.94 3.25 11.19
CA ALA A 106 13.27 4.26 10.19
C ALA A 106 13.34 3.68 8.77
N ILE A 107 13.95 2.50 8.60
CA ILE A 107 14.02 1.80 7.31
C ILE A 107 12.60 1.41 6.85
N ARG A 108 11.77 0.82 7.72
CA ARG A 108 10.40 0.46 7.40
C ARG A 108 9.57 1.67 7.00
N ALA A 109 9.67 2.76 7.76
CA ALA A 109 8.98 4.03 7.44
C ALA A 109 9.44 4.60 6.10
N GLY A 110 10.74 4.57 5.80
CA GLY A 110 11.29 4.99 4.51
C GLY A 110 10.76 4.15 3.34
N LEU A 111 10.68 2.83 3.50
CA LEU A 111 10.12 1.95 2.48
C LEU A 111 8.63 2.22 2.22
N ILE A 112 7.84 2.43 3.27
CA ILE A 112 6.41 2.75 3.16
C ILE A 112 6.24 4.09 2.42
N LEU A 113 7.05 5.09 2.75
CA LEU A 113 7.01 6.40 2.11
C LEU A 113 7.37 6.31 0.63
N LEU A 114 8.42 5.57 0.26
CA LEU A 114 8.78 5.33 -1.14
C LEU A 114 7.67 4.62 -1.92
N LEU A 115 7.03 3.64 -1.30
CA LEU A 115 5.90 2.93 -1.91
C LEU A 115 4.71 3.87 -2.14
N GLY A 116 4.41 4.74 -1.17
CA GLY A 116 3.37 5.76 -1.31
C GLY A 116 3.65 6.74 -2.45
N ILE A 117 4.89 7.24 -2.57
CA ILE A 117 5.31 8.12 -3.66
C ILE A 117 5.19 7.40 -5.02
N SER A 118 5.58 6.13 -5.10
CA SER A 118 5.47 5.34 -6.33
C SER A 118 4.02 5.17 -6.77
N ILE A 119 3.11 4.85 -5.86
CA ILE A 119 1.68 4.70 -6.17
C ILE A 119 1.09 6.04 -6.64
N ALA A 120 1.39 7.14 -5.92
CA ALA A 120 0.92 8.48 -6.28
C ALA A 120 1.45 8.91 -7.65
N GLY A 121 2.73 8.68 -7.93
CA GLY A 121 3.35 8.98 -9.22
C GLY A 121 2.74 8.18 -10.37
N THR A 122 2.46 6.90 -10.15
CA THR A 122 1.79 6.05 -11.13
C THR A 122 0.36 6.54 -11.41
N GLY A 123 -0.41 6.86 -10.35
CA GLY A 123 -1.76 7.39 -10.48
C GLY A 123 -1.79 8.71 -11.26
N TYR A 124 -0.86 9.62 -10.95
CA TYR A 124 -0.71 10.87 -11.68
C TYR A 124 -0.37 10.63 -13.17
N GLY A 125 0.58 9.76 -13.45
CA GLY A 125 0.98 9.43 -14.83
C GLY A 125 -0.16 8.82 -15.65
N ILE A 126 -0.97 7.93 -15.08
CA ILE A 126 -2.15 7.36 -15.74
C ILE A 126 -3.19 8.45 -16.03
N HIS A 127 -3.40 9.38 -15.11
CA HIS A 127 -4.33 10.48 -15.28
C HIS A 127 -3.91 11.40 -16.43
N GLU A 128 -2.64 11.81 -16.49
CA GLU A 128 -2.10 12.65 -17.57
C GLU A 128 -2.23 11.97 -18.94
N VAL A 129 -1.87 10.70 -19.05
CA VAL A 129 -2.00 9.95 -20.30
C VAL A 129 -3.47 9.85 -20.75
N LYS A 130 -4.41 9.71 -19.80
CA LYS A 130 -5.84 9.69 -20.11
C LYS A 130 -6.32 11.05 -20.64
N LEU A 131 -5.88 12.16 -20.04
CA LEU A 131 -6.20 13.50 -20.50
C LEU A 131 -5.65 13.78 -21.90
N GLU A 132 -4.38 13.46 -22.16
CA GLU A 132 -3.76 13.62 -23.48
C GLU A 132 -4.51 12.81 -24.57
N ARG A 133 -4.88 11.55 -24.24
CA ARG A 133 -5.68 10.74 -25.16
C ARG A 133 -7.05 11.33 -25.43
N LEU A 134 -7.70 11.89 -24.39
CA LEU A 134 -9.00 12.55 -24.55
C LEU A 134 -8.92 13.80 -25.43
N GLU A 135 -7.91 14.64 -25.21
CA GLU A 135 -7.65 15.80 -26.04
C GLU A 135 -7.40 15.41 -27.50
N LYS A 136 -6.56 14.39 -27.71
CA LYS A 136 -6.32 13.87 -29.06
C LYS A 136 -7.61 13.39 -29.74
N TYR A 137 -8.48 12.68 -29.00
CA TYR A 137 -9.77 12.21 -29.50
C TYR A 137 -10.66 13.40 -29.89
N ASN A 138 -10.82 14.38 -29.02
CA ASN A 138 -11.65 15.55 -29.26
C ASN A 138 -11.17 16.32 -30.50
N ASN A 139 -9.86 16.50 -30.65
CA ASN A 139 -9.26 17.11 -31.84
C ASN A 139 -9.54 16.32 -33.13
N LEU A 140 -9.64 14.99 -33.05
CA LEU A 140 -10.00 14.14 -34.20
C LEU A 140 -11.48 14.29 -34.53
N VAL A 141 -12.36 14.31 -33.54
CA VAL A 141 -13.81 14.55 -33.74
C VAL A 141 -14.05 15.92 -34.36
N GLU A 142 -13.42 16.97 -33.86
CA GLU A 142 -13.50 18.31 -34.44
C GLU A 142 -13.08 18.32 -35.93
N LYS A 143 -12.00 17.62 -36.29
CA LYS A 143 -11.58 17.48 -37.68
C LYS A 143 -12.57 16.69 -38.53
N GLN A 144 -13.30 15.71 -37.97
CA GLN A 144 -14.39 15.02 -38.68
C GLN A 144 -15.44 16.02 -39.08
N VAL A 145 -15.92 16.86 -38.14
CA VAL A 145 -16.92 17.91 -38.41
C VAL A 145 -16.43 18.87 -39.51
N ILE A 146 -15.21 19.41 -39.39
CA ILE A 146 -14.63 20.32 -40.37
C ILE A 146 -14.55 19.68 -41.76
N TYR A 147 -14.15 18.42 -41.87
CA TYR A 147 -14.05 17.76 -43.17
C TYR A 147 -15.40 17.42 -43.76
N ARG A 148 -16.39 17.06 -42.94
CA ARG A 148 -17.76 16.83 -43.37
C ARG A 148 -18.37 18.13 -43.94
N GLU A 149 -18.31 19.24 -43.18
CA GLU A 149 -18.83 20.53 -43.61
C GLU A 149 -18.14 21.10 -44.88
N ALA A 150 -16.87 20.74 -45.08
CA ALA A 150 -16.13 21.07 -46.29
C ALA A 150 -16.40 20.12 -47.48
N GLY A 151 -17.31 19.15 -47.36
CA GLY A 151 -17.58 18.13 -48.37
C GLY A 151 -16.40 17.17 -48.65
N LYS A 152 -15.42 17.10 -47.75
CA LYS A 152 -14.21 16.28 -47.87
C LYS A 152 -14.39 14.90 -47.20
N TYR A 153 -15.45 14.23 -47.52
CA TYR A 153 -15.90 12.98 -46.88
C TYR A 153 -14.85 11.86 -46.86
N GLY A 154 -14.00 11.76 -47.88
CA GLY A 154 -12.89 10.79 -47.89
C GLY A 154 -11.80 11.09 -46.85
N LYS A 155 -11.62 12.37 -46.45
CA LYS A 155 -10.70 12.74 -45.36
C LYS A 155 -11.35 12.49 -44.01
N GLU A 156 -12.64 12.82 -43.89
CA GLU A 156 -13.41 12.55 -42.68
C GLU A 156 -13.30 11.08 -42.27
N ARG A 157 -13.57 10.13 -43.18
CA ARG A 157 -13.48 8.67 -42.94
C ARG A 157 -12.08 8.21 -42.50
N LYS A 158 -11.00 8.88 -42.95
CA LYS A 158 -9.65 8.59 -42.45
C LYS A 158 -9.47 9.05 -41.01
N VAL A 159 -10.04 10.20 -40.67
CA VAL A 159 -9.99 10.73 -39.32
C VAL A 159 -10.85 9.90 -38.37
N TYR A 160 -12.07 9.51 -38.80
CA TYR A 160 -12.90 8.54 -38.08
C TYR A 160 -12.13 7.28 -37.67
N LYS A 161 -11.49 6.61 -38.63
CA LYS A 161 -10.65 5.42 -38.36
C LYS A 161 -9.53 5.66 -37.36
N SER A 162 -9.06 6.90 -37.26
CA SER A 162 -8.05 7.28 -36.28
C SER A 162 -8.65 7.55 -34.91
N ALA A 163 -9.85 8.16 -34.84
CA ALA A 163 -10.55 8.46 -33.60
C ALA A 163 -10.99 7.20 -32.85
N ILE A 164 -11.58 6.21 -33.56
CA ILE A 164 -12.01 4.95 -32.95
C ILE A 164 -10.83 4.07 -32.45
N LYS A 165 -9.61 4.30 -32.94
CA LYS A 165 -8.41 3.67 -32.38
C LYS A 165 -7.99 4.27 -31.03
N VAL A 166 -8.32 5.54 -30.80
CA VAL A 166 -8.02 6.23 -29.55
C VAL A 166 -9.04 5.88 -28.48
N PHE A 167 -10.34 5.99 -28.80
CA PHE A 167 -11.47 5.62 -27.96
C PHE A 167 -12.53 4.87 -28.79
N PRO A 168 -12.49 3.53 -28.79
CA PRO A 168 -13.44 2.72 -29.54
C PRO A 168 -14.84 2.65 -28.89
N ASP A 169 -14.96 3.05 -27.64
CA ASP A 169 -16.17 3.07 -26.83
C ASP A 169 -17.00 4.34 -27.00
N LYS A 170 -16.41 5.46 -27.43
CA LYS A 170 -17.10 6.75 -27.54
C LYS A 170 -17.87 6.89 -28.84
N LEU A 171 -19.19 7.07 -28.74
CA LEU A 171 -20.08 7.14 -29.90
C LEU A 171 -19.99 8.44 -30.73
N GLU A 172 -19.43 9.52 -30.19
CA GLU A 172 -19.35 10.80 -30.91
C GLU A 172 -18.69 10.66 -32.29
N SER A 173 -17.60 9.91 -32.39
CA SER A 173 -16.90 9.70 -33.67
C SER A 173 -17.73 8.81 -34.65
N TYR A 174 -18.47 7.85 -34.13
CA TYR A 174 -19.39 7.05 -34.94
C TYR A 174 -20.55 7.88 -35.46
N TYR A 175 -21.13 8.72 -34.62
CA TYR A 175 -22.18 9.66 -35.02
C TYR A 175 -21.73 10.58 -36.17
N GLN A 176 -20.52 11.17 -36.05
CA GLN A 176 -19.98 12.04 -37.12
C GLN A 176 -19.79 11.27 -38.44
N ASN A 177 -19.38 10.02 -38.41
CA ASN A 177 -19.23 9.20 -39.62
C ASN A 177 -20.61 8.79 -40.20
N ALA A 178 -21.58 8.43 -39.34
CA ALA A 178 -22.97 8.16 -39.80
C ALA A 178 -23.56 9.41 -40.47
N TYR A 179 -23.38 10.57 -39.83
CA TYR A 179 -23.83 11.84 -40.37
C TYR A 179 -23.14 12.18 -41.71
N THR A 180 -21.84 11.85 -41.85
CA THR A 180 -21.12 11.99 -43.12
C THR A 180 -21.70 11.10 -44.23
N LEU A 181 -22.12 9.89 -43.91
CA LEU A 181 -22.76 8.98 -44.85
C LEU A 181 -24.14 9.52 -45.29
N TYR A 182 -24.91 10.07 -44.37
CA TYR A 182 -26.17 10.73 -44.62
C TYR A 182 -26.02 11.96 -45.52
N ASP A 183 -25.06 12.86 -45.24
CA ASP A 183 -24.74 14.05 -46.05
C ASP A 183 -24.25 13.70 -47.49
N GLU A 184 -23.64 12.52 -47.64
CA GLU A 184 -23.25 12.00 -48.95
C GLU A 184 -24.47 11.35 -49.73
N GLU A 185 -25.66 11.39 -49.15
CA GLU A 185 -26.88 10.72 -49.69
C GLU A 185 -26.71 9.18 -49.81
N LYS A 186 -25.82 8.58 -48.99
CA LYS A 186 -25.56 7.14 -48.96
C LYS A 186 -26.39 6.45 -47.88
N TYR A 187 -27.67 6.56 -47.99
CA TYR A 187 -28.63 6.17 -46.97
C TYR A 187 -28.53 4.69 -46.57
N GLU A 188 -28.43 3.77 -47.56
CA GLU A 188 -28.25 2.34 -47.26
C GLU A 188 -26.97 2.09 -46.44
N LYS A 189 -25.88 2.79 -46.77
CA LYS A 189 -24.63 2.65 -46.01
C LYS A 189 -24.67 3.28 -44.62
N CYS A 190 -25.51 4.30 -44.45
CA CYS A 190 -25.74 4.88 -43.14
C CYS A 190 -26.45 3.89 -42.22
N ILE A 191 -27.49 3.22 -42.74
CA ILE A 191 -28.25 2.16 -42.06
C ILE A 191 -27.30 1.00 -41.69
N ASP A 192 -26.62 0.42 -42.70
CA ASP A 192 -25.67 -0.67 -42.50
C ASP A 192 -24.63 -0.32 -41.43
N PHE A 193 -24.12 0.91 -41.47
CA PHE A 193 -23.11 1.37 -40.50
C PHE A 193 -23.66 1.41 -39.07
N VAL A 194 -24.88 1.91 -38.86
CA VAL A 194 -25.49 1.94 -37.54
C VAL A 194 -25.79 0.51 -37.05
N GLU A 195 -26.40 -0.31 -37.88
CA GLU A 195 -26.78 -1.67 -37.50
C GLU A 195 -25.59 -2.61 -37.24
N TYR A 196 -24.56 -2.56 -38.08
CA TYR A 196 -23.46 -3.53 -38.04
C TYR A 196 -22.20 -2.98 -37.41
N ASP A 197 -21.80 -1.74 -37.72
CA ASP A 197 -20.53 -1.18 -37.20
C ASP A 197 -20.67 -0.55 -35.81
N VAL A 198 -21.91 -0.13 -35.43
CA VAL A 198 -22.16 0.45 -34.11
C VAL A 198 -22.83 -0.56 -33.18
N LEU A 199 -24.04 -1.03 -33.52
CA LEU A 199 -24.86 -1.88 -32.61
C LEU A 199 -24.25 -3.25 -32.36
N GLN A 200 -23.53 -3.83 -33.31
CA GLN A 200 -22.86 -5.13 -33.17
C GLN A 200 -21.39 -4.98 -32.65
N ASN A 201 -20.94 -3.77 -32.40
CA ASN A 201 -19.60 -3.54 -31.93
C ASN A 201 -19.52 -3.65 -30.38
N GLU A 202 -19.00 -4.77 -29.89
CA GLU A 202 -18.82 -5.00 -28.44
C GLU A 202 -18.02 -3.92 -27.69
N LYS A 203 -17.30 -3.06 -28.42
CA LYS A 203 -16.49 -1.97 -27.84
C LYS A 203 -17.24 -0.65 -27.76
N ALA A 204 -18.32 -0.48 -28.51
CA ALA A 204 -19.11 0.74 -28.50
C ALA A 204 -19.97 0.81 -27.22
N ASP A 205 -20.02 1.96 -26.58
CA ASP A 205 -20.89 2.18 -25.43
C ASP A 205 -22.31 2.54 -25.90
N ILE A 206 -23.13 1.51 -26.11
CA ILE A 206 -24.52 1.68 -26.56
C ILE A 206 -25.45 2.38 -25.54
N ILE A 207 -24.95 2.67 -24.32
CA ILE A 207 -25.68 3.42 -23.29
C ILE A 207 -25.39 4.94 -23.40
N ASP A 208 -24.43 5.33 -24.24
CA ASP A 208 -24.09 6.74 -24.49
C ASP A 208 -25.32 7.50 -25.05
N GLU A 209 -25.52 8.75 -24.63
CA GLU A 209 -26.62 9.61 -25.07
C GLU A 209 -26.66 9.82 -26.61
N ARG A 210 -25.53 9.67 -27.29
CA ARG A 210 -25.44 9.71 -28.77
C ARG A 210 -26.12 8.57 -29.48
N MET A 211 -26.51 7.52 -28.76
CA MET A 211 -27.24 6.40 -29.37
C MET A 211 -28.60 6.86 -29.95
N GLY A 212 -29.28 7.78 -29.26
CA GLY A 212 -30.52 8.38 -29.79
C GLY A 212 -30.32 9.11 -31.11
N ASP A 213 -29.24 9.91 -31.20
CA ASP A 213 -28.89 10.65 -32.43
C ASP A 213 -28.50 9.71 -33.60
N LEU A 214 -27.86 8.57 -33.30
CA LEU A 214 -27.54 7.54 -34.30
C LEU A 214 -28.79 6.88 -34.83
N TYR A 215 -29.72 6.48 -33.97
CA TYR A 215 -31.04 5.96 -34.41
C TYR A 215 -31.83 6.99 -35.20
N TYR A 216 -31.72 8.27 -34.84
CA TYR A 216 -32.36 9.33 -35.60
C TYR A 216 -31.84 9.37 -37.05
N LEU A 217 -30.51 9.33 -37.26
CA LEU A 217 -29.92 9.30 -38.61
C LEU A 217 -30.27 8.05 -39.39
N GLU A 218 -30.37 6.89 -38.73
CA GLU A 218 -30.84 5.64 -39.32
C GLU A 218 -32.30 5.77 -39.79
N ALA A 219 -33.17 6.28 -38.92
CA ALA A 219 -34.58 6.48 -39.23
C ALA A 219 -34.80 7.47 -40.39
N GLU A 220 -34.07 8.59 -40.40
CA GLU A 220 -34.07 9.56 -41.50
C GLU A 220 -33.57 8.92 -42.81
N SER A 221 -32.55 8.03 -42.72
CA SER A 221 -32.03 7.31 -43.88
C SER A 221 -33.10 6.36 -44.48
N TYR A 222 -33.85 5.66 -43.64
CA TYR A 222 -35.01 4.86 -44.08
C TYR A 222 -36.09 5.74 -44.70
N PHE A 223 -36.36 6.91 -44.13
CA PHE A 223 -37.35 7.84 -44.68
C PHE A 223 -36.95 8.33 -46.08
N GLN A 224 -35.69 8.67 -46.33
CA GLN A 224 -35.17 9.09 -47.62
C GLN A 224 -35.27 7.97 -48.69
N LEU A 225 -35.19 6.71 -48.23
CA LEU A 225 -35.37 5.54 -49.09
C LEU A 225 -36.85 5.14 -49.30
N GLU A 226 -37.80 5.95 -48.82
CA GLU A 226 -39.25 5.69 -48.85
C GLU A 226 -39.69 4.42 -48.06
N ASP A 227 -38.81 3.88 -47.21
CA ASP A 227 -39.15 2.77 -46.29
C ASP A 227 -39.74 3.34 -44.98
N TYR A 228 -40.96 3.85 -45.13
CA TYR A 228 -41.65 4.53 -44.02
C TYR A 228 -41.95 3.63 -42.84
N LYS A 229 -42.11 2.34 -43.07
CA LYS A 229 -42.39 1.37 -41.99
C LYS A 229 -41.19 1.26 -41.05
N ASN A 230 -40.00 0.95 -41.57
CA ASN A 230 -38.80 0.84 -40.78
C ASN A 230 -38.40 2.21 -40.21
N SER A 231 -38.58 3.30 -40.94
CA SER A 231 -38.37 4.65 -40.48
C SER A 231 -39.12 4.93 -39.17
N VAL A 232 -40.42 4.64 -39.09
CA VAL A 232 -41.23 4.87 -37.88
C VAL A 232 -40.73 3.99 -36.73
N ASP A 233 -40.48 2.71 -36.96
CA ASP A 233 -40.02 1.79 -35.94
C ASP A 233 -38.67 2.25 -35.31
N ILE A 234 -37.77 2.80 -36.13
CA ILE A 234 -36.47 3.32 -35.65
C ILE A 234 -36.59 4.69 -35.00
N PHE A 235 -37.50 5.58 -35.48
CA PHE A 235 -37.76 6.83 -34.77
C PHE A 235 -38.32 6.60 -33.37
N GLU A 236 -39.15 5.58 -33.15
CA GLU A 236 -39.57 5.22 -31.79
C GLU A 236 -38.40 4.85 -30.89
N LYS A 237 -37.43 4.10 -31.42
CA LYS A 237 -36.18 3.81 -30.68
C LYS A 237 -35.37 5.08 -30.39
N ALA A 238 -35.16 5.93 -31.39
CA ALA A 238 -34.46 7.19 -31.22
C ALA A 238 -35.06 8.04 -30.09
N PHE A 239 -36.38 8.13 -30.07
CA PHE A 239 -37.12 8.85 -29.03
C PHE A 239 -36.93 8.23 -27.64
N GLN A 240 -36.90 6.90 -27.52
CA GLN A 240 -36.65 6.20 -26.26
C GLN A 240 -35.22 6.47 -25.71
N PHE A 241 -34.24 6.62 -26.57
CA PHE A 241 -32.87 6.97 -26.24
C PHE A 241 -32.62 8.49 -26.11
N GLY A 242 -33.67 9.33 -26.23
CA GLY A 242 -33.57 10.77 -26.01
C GLY A 242 -32.91 11.54 -27.15
N ALA A 243 -33.16 11.17 -28.40
CA ALA A 243 -32.74 11.93 -29.58
C ALA A 243 -33.10 13.41 -29.42
N LYS A 244 -32.18 14.30 -29.73
CA LYS A 244 -32.33 15.77 -29.60
C LYS A 244 -32.58 16.43 -30.93
#